data_841f116670e92c4608fe04f1860d4f85
#
_entry.id   841f116670e92c4608fe04f1860d4f85
#
_cell.length_a   1.000
_cell.length_b   1.000
_cell.length_c   1.000
_cell.angle_alpha   90.00
_cell.angle_beta   90.00
_cell.angle_gamma   90.00
#
_symmetry.space_group_name_H-M   'P 1'
#
loop_
_entity.id
_entity.type
_entity.pdbx_description
1 polymer ?
#
loop_
_entity_poly.entity_id
_entity_poly.type
_entity_poly.pdbx_seq_one_letter_code
_entity_poly.pdbx_strand_id
1 'polypeptide(L)'
;MEALPATRQQLRETVRGFRLVVFAVVLTLGLTLILSFNLVWMSQVEVVVGEPAPDDVFAPTSYSYTSTVLTAKAREEARTSVPDIFTPLDPSIGRTQLSQATAIFNFIETVRNDPFATTEEKLIYLESIEDLDVSEEVALGLLAFSQSELDTVKSEIRRIVDDLMREEIRESQLDDYQRIARRQASLGLTTSQSNVVTNLAWQFIVPTVFLDEEATSAARDAAAQEVEPVTRSVAKDQRIVRAGEIVTAEDMELMGQLGLLAQGFEWQTLLSAFLLSLLAVILIILYWQKYNLSELDS
;
A
#
# COMPACT_ATOMS: atom_id res chain seq x y z
N MET A 1 -24.87 81.76 45.05
CA MET A 1 -25.10 80.45 45.63
C MET A 1 -26.21 79.80 44.84
N GLU A 2 -25.92 79.07 43.82
CA GLU A 2 -26.84 78.07 43.25
C GLU A 2 -26.09 77.32 42.18
N ALA A 3 -25.56 76.19 42.53
CA ALA A 3 -25.09 75.22 41.59
C ALA A 3 -25.87 73.94 41.84
N LEU A 4 -26.81 73.60 40.94
CA LEU A 4 -27.32 72.25 40.80
C LEU A 4 -28.56 72.17 39.91
N PRO A 5 -28.48 72.24 38.56
CA PRO A 5 -29.34 71.38 37.72
C PRO A 5 -28.58 70.48 36.74
N ALA A 6 -27.24 70.59 36.64
CA ALA A 6 -26.44 69.82 35.64
C ALA A 6 -26.47 68.32 35.84
N THR A 7 -26.66 67.82 37.05
CA THR A 7 -26.55 66.40 37.41
C THR A 7 -27.74 65.54 36.88
N ARG A 8 -28.95 66.09 36.77
CA ARG A 8 -30.13 65.35 36.30
C ARG A 8 -30.20 65.18 34.75
N GLN A 9 -29.68 66.16 34.02
CA GLN A 9 -29.61 66.08 32.56
C GLN A 9 -28.51 65.11 32.12
N GLN A 10 -27.36 65.15 32.74
CA GLN A 10 -26.26 64.17 32.47
C GLN A 10 -26.65 62.74 32.82
N LEU A 11 -27.40 62.52 33.89
CA LEU A 11 -27.91 61.18 34.27
C LEU A 11 -28.94 60.67 33.24
N ARG A 12 -29.77 61.54 32.64
CA ARG A 12 -30.74 61.12 31.59
C ARG A 12 -30.05 60.79 30.28
N GLU A 13 -29.01 61.49 29.90
CA GLU A 13 -28.22 61.22 28.67
C GLU A 13 -27.39 59.94 28.81
N THR A 14 -26.76 59.68 29.96
CA THR A 14 -26.04 58.44 30.26
C THR A 14 -26.97 57.21 30.27
N VAL A 15 -28.18 57.34 30.86
CA VAL A 15 -29.17 56.26 30.89
C VAL A 15 -29.75 56.00 29.47
N ARG A 16 -29.93 57.07 28.65
CA ARG A 16 -30.40 56.93 27.26
C ARG A 16 -29.32 56.29 26.37
N GLY A 17 -28.04 56.68 26.55
CA GLY A 17 -26.91 56.08 25.87
C GLY A 17 -26.74 54.59 26.25
N PHE A 18 -26.83 54.28 27.55
CA PHE A 18 -26.76 52.90 28.04
C PHE A 18 -27.86 52.00 27.46
N ARG A 19 -29.11 52.50 27.42
CA ARG A 19 -30.24 51.77 26.80
C ARG A 19 -30.04 51.48 25.31
N LEU A 20 -29.49 52.42 24.55
CA LEU A 20 -29.17 52.28 23.13
C LEU A 20 -28.06 51.22 22.92
N VAL A 21 -27.04 51.22 23.75
CA VAL A 21 -25.95 50.21 23.67
C VAL A 21 -26.49 48.82 24.02
N VAL A 22 -27.30 48.69 25.07
CA VAL A 22 -27.92 47.40 25.43
C VAL A 22 -28.81 46.90 24.32
N PHE A 23 -29.65 47.80 23.71
CA PHE A 23 -30.50 47.42 22.57
C PHE A 23 -29.68 47.02 21.37
N ALA A 24 -28.59 47.73 21.03
CA ALA A 24 -27.67 47.38 19.94
C ALA A 24 -27.03 46.01 20.14
N VAL A 25 -26.55 45.71 21.36
CA VAL A 25 -25.94 44.40 21.68
C VAL A 25 -26.97 43.27 21.55
N VAL A 26 -28.19 43.45 22.10
CA VAL A 26 -29.23 42.42 22.01
C VAL A 26 -29.67 42.18 20.57
N LEU A 27 -29.80 43.28 19.76
CA LEU A 27 -30.16 43.17 18.35
C LEU A 27 -29.06 42.49 17.55
N THR A 28 -27.78 42.83 17.78
CA THR A 28 -26.63 42.17 17.11
C THR A 28 -26.57 40.68 17.45
N LEU A 29 -26.72 40.31 18.71
CA LEU A 29 -26.71 38.90 19.15
C LEU A 29 -27.90 38.13 18.55
N GLY A 30 -29.09 38.73 18.57
CA GLY A 30 -30.30 38.14 17.98
C GLY A 30 -30.14 37.89 16.47
N LEU A 31 -29.64 38.90 15.72
CA LEU A 31 -29.45 38.81 14.29
C LEU A 31 -28.34 37.78 13.94
N THR A 32 -27.26 37.78 14.71
CA THR A 32 -26.18 36.78 14.56
C THR A 32 -26.71 35.36 14.80
N LEU A 33 -27.55 35.15 15.80
CA LEU A 33 -28.15 33.87 16.13
C LEU A 33 -29.09 33.38 15.03
N ILE A 34 -29.93 34.29 14.46
CA ILE A 34 -30.82 33.96 13.36
C ILE A 34 -30.04 33.62 12.07
N LEU A 35 -29.00 34.39 11.75
CA LEU A 35 -28.14 34.12 10.59
C LEU A 35 -27.38 32.82 10.74
N SER A 36 -26.86 32.54 11.93
CA SER A 36 -26.13 31.29 12.22
C SER A 36 -27.04 30.06 12.25
N PHE A 37 -28.27 30.19 12.73
CA PHE A 37 -29.22 29.09 12.84
C PHE A 37 -29.61 28.53 11.44
N ASN A 38 -29.76 29.39 10.46
CA ASN A 38 -30.10 28.98 9.08
C ASN A 38 -28.92 28.29 8.37
N LEU A 39 -27.67 28.57 8.77
CA LEU A 39 -26.46 27.94 8.23
C LEU A 39 -26.16 26.58 8.89
N VAL A 40 -26.49 26.42 10.15
CA VAL A 40 -26.17 25.20 10.95
C VAL A 40 -27.20 24.08 10.73
N TRP A 41 -28.41 24.40 10.27
CA TRP A 41 -29.50 23.42 10.16
C TRP A 41 -29.66 22.80 8.76
N MET A 42 -28.68 22.93 7.85
CA MET A 42 -28.59 22.03 6.70
C MET A 42 -28.13 20.67 7.20
N SER A 43 -28.94 19.63 6.94
CA SER A 43 -28.74 18.24 7.36
C SER A 43 -27.32 17.75 7.04
N GLN A 44 -26.41 17.92 7.96
CA GLN A 44 -25.04 17.40 7.86
C GLN A 44 -25.05 16.01 8.50
N VAL A 45 -24.63 15.01 7.73
CA VAL A 45 -24.55 13.63 8.19
C VAL A 45 -23.16 13.41 8.78
N GLU A 46 -23.10 13.06 10.06
CA GLU A 46 -21.85 12.62 10.68
C GLU A 46 -21.67 11.13 10.38
N VAL A 47 -20.76 10.82 9.49
CA VAL A 47 -20.44 9.44 9.09
C VAL A 47 -18.92 9.22 9.14
N VAL A 48 -18.53 8.01 9.49
CA VAL A 48 -17.12 7.58 9.55
C VAL A 48 -16.95 6.37 8.65
N VAL A 49 -15.86 6.32 7.91
CA VAL A 49 -15.53 5.16 7.06
C VAL A 49 -15.35 3.91 7.95
N GLY A 50 -16.03 2.84 7.58
CA GLY A 50 -15.99 1.56 8.31
C GLY A 50 -17.06 1.43 9.38
N GLU A 51 -17.86 2.48 9.65
CA GLU A 51 -18.98 2.45 10.57
C GLU A 51 -20.33 2.36 9.82
N PRO A 52 -21.39 1.83 10.46
CA PRO A 52 -22.71 1.81 9.86
C PRO A 52 -23.30 3.22 9.76
N ALA A 53 -23.88 3.54 8.61
CA ALA A 53 -24.56 4.82 8.41
C ALA A 53 -25.76 4.94 9.36
N PRO A 54 -25.95 6.09 10.04
CA PRO A 54 -27.08 6.29 10.95
C PRO A 54 -28.43 6.34 10.22
N ASP A 55 -28.46 6.92 9.02
CA ASP A 55 -29.65 7.13 8.21
C ASP A 55 -29.39 6.87 6.72
N ASP A 56 -30.47 6.75 5.93
CA ASP A 56 -30.39 6.73 4.47
C ASP A 56 -29.88 8.07 3.93
N VAL A 57 -28.81 8.07 3.15
CA VAL A 57 -28.26 9.27 2.53
C VAL A 57 -28.56 9.28 1.02
N PHE A 58 -29.14 10.37 0.52
CA PHE A 58 -29.51 10.54 -0.89
C PHE A 58 -28.75 11.72 -1.53
N ALA A 59 -28.51 11.60 -2.82
CA ALA A 59 -27.88 12.69 -3.58
C ALA A 59 -28.88 13.84 -3.82
N PRO A 60 -28.59 15.08 -3.40
CA PRO A 60 -29.52 16.20 -3.56
C PRO A 60 -29.64 16.68 -5.01
N THR A 61 -28.60 16.41 -5.81
CA THR A 61 -28.50 16.79 -7.22
C THR A 61 -27.80 15.72 -8.02
N SER A 62 -28.01 15.70 -9.34
CA SER A 62 -27.17 14.88 -10.22
C SER A 62 -25.77 15.49 -10.29
N TYR A 63 -24.73 14.66 -10.08
CA TYR A 63 -23.35 15.10 -10.02
C TYR A 63 -22.43 14.07 -10.68
N SER A 64 -21.40 14.56 -11.36
CA SER A 64 -20.36 13.72 -11.95
C SER A 64 -18.99 14.30 -11.61
N TYR A 65 -18.08 13.45 -11.14
CA TYR A 65 -16.76 13.87 -10.71
C TYR A 65 -15.73 12.77 -10.97
N THR A 66 -14.47 13.17 -11.02
CA THR A 66 -13.36 12.22 -11.05
C THR A 66 -13.08 11.73 -9.63
N SER A 67 -13.31 10.43 -9.38
CA SER A 67 -13.08 9.83 -8.07
C SER A 67 -11.60 9.55 -7.87
N THR A 68 -11.04 10.08 -6.79
CA THR A 68 -9.66 9.81 -6.38
C THR A 68 -9.54 8.41 -5.79
N VAL A 69 -10.55 7.96 -5.06
CA VAL A 69 -10.62 6.62 -4.43
C VAL A 69 -10.69 5.53 -5.51
N LEU A 70 -11.62 5.65 -6.46
CA LEU A 70 -11.76 4.68 -7.55
C LEU A 70 -10.54 4.66 -8.47
N THR A 71 -9.96 5.84 -8.75
CA THR A 71 -8.73 5.94 -9.54
C THR A 71 -7.56 5.27 -8.83
N ALA A 72 -7.40 5.49 -7.51
CA ALA A 72 -6.35 4.83 -6.72
C ALA A 72 -6.54 3.32 -6.69
N LYS A 73 -7.78 2.84 -6.54
CA LYS A 73 -8.11 1.42 -6.58
C LYS A 73 -7.81 0.79 -7.95
N ALA A 74 -8.22 1.43 -9.04
CA ALA A 74 -7.94 0.96 -10.39
C ALA A 74 -6.42 0.91 -10.68
N ARG A 75 -5.65 1.88 -10.17
CA ARG A 75 -4.19 1.89 -10.26
C ARG A 75 -3.55 0.73 -9.48
N GLU A 76 -4.06 0.44 -8.29
CA GLU A 76 -3.57 -0.69 -7.50
C GLU A 76 -3.93 -2.02 -8.13
N GLU A 77 -5.12 -2.16 -8.70
CA GLU A 77 -5.52 -3.32 -9.49
C GLU A 77 -4.62 -3.50 -10.72
N ALA A 78 -4.27 -2.41 -11.41
CA ALA A 78 -3.34 -2.43 -12.53
C ALA A 78 -1.94 -2.88 -12.10
N ARG A 79 -1.41 -2.39 -10.97
CA ARG A 79 -0.13 -2.83 -10.39
C ARG A 79 -0.12 -4.32 -10.08
N THR A 80 -1.15 -4.80 -9.41
CA THR A 80 -1.24 -6.22 -8.99
C THR A 80 -1.47 -7.17 -10.17
N SER A 81 -1.97 -6.68 -11.30
CA SER A 81 -2.14 -7.47 -12.52
C SER A 81 -0.84 -7.74 -13.27
N VAL A 82 0.21 -6.94 -13.02
CA VAL A 82 1.53 -7.11 -13.65
C VAL A 82 2.26 -8.28 -12.98
N PRO A 83 2.62 -9.33 -13.72
CA PRO A 83 3.37 -10.46 -13.18
C PRO A 83 4.80 -10.05 -12.83
N ASP A 84 5.44 -10.85 -12.00
CA ASP A 84 6.86 -10.71 -11.68
C ASP A 84 7.72 -10.87 -12.94
N ILE A 85 8.69 -9.99 -13.10
CA ILE A 85 9.68 -10.01 -14.17
C ILE A 85 10.94 -10.65 -13.63
N PHE A 86 11.50 -11.58 -14.38
CA PHE A 86 12.71 -12.28 -14.01
C PHE A 86 13.87 -11.86 -14.92
N THR A 87 15.09 -11.94 -14.38
CA THR A 87 16.30 -11.74 -15.17
C THR A 87 16.38 -12.76 -16.31
N PRO A 88 17.00 -12.43 -17.44
CA PRO A 88 17.29 -13.42 -18.47
C PRO A 88 18.12 -14.58 -17.91
N LEU A 89 17.96 -15.78 -18.51
CA LEU A 89 18.79 -16.94 -18.19
C LEU A 89 20.28 -16.57 -18.30
N ASP A 90 21.02 -16.78 -17.20
CA ASP A 90 22.48 -16.61 -17.19
C ASP A 90 23.20 -17.96 -17.41
N PRO A 91 23.75 -18.22 -18.61
CA PRO A 91 24.48 -19.45 -18.87
C PRO A 91 25.76 -19.62 -18.05
N SER A 92 26.24 -18.57 -17.41
CA SER A 92 27.45 -18.63 -16.56
C SER A 92 27.19 -19.46 -15.32
N ILE A 93 25.96 -19.44 -14.77
CA ILE A 93 25.57 -20.22 -13.60
C ILE A 93 25.71 -21.71 -13.87
N GLY A 94 25.16 -22.19 -14.99
CA GLY A 94 25.30 -23.59 -15.39
C GLY A 94 26.74 -24.01 -15.60
N ARG A 95 27.55 -23.15 -16.25
CA ARG A 95 28.99 -23.42 -16.41
C ARG A 95 29.73 -23.49 -15.07
N THR A 96 29.39 -22.65 -14.13
CA THR A 96 29.95 -22.67 -12.77
C THR A 96 29.62 -23.98 -12.06
N GLN A 97 28.35 -24.44 -12.12
CA GLN A 97 27.92 -25.70 -11.52
C GLN A 97 28.62 -26.91 -12.16
N LEU A 98 28.79 -26.93 -13.48
CA LEU A 98 29.55 -27.97 -14.18
C LEU A 98 31.03 -27.98 -13.82
N SER A 99 31.62 -26.79 -13.63
CA SER A 99 33.01 -26.65 -13.18
C SER A 99 33.18 -27.13 -11.75
N GLN A 100 32.25 -26.77 -10.85
CA GLN A 100 32.24 -27.21 -9.45
C GLN A 100 32.09 -28.73 -9.36
N ALA A 101 31.11 -29.31 -10.09
CA ALA A 101 30.97 -30.78 -10.15
C ALA A 101 32.28 -31.46 -10.62
N THR A 102 32.93 -30.89 -11.65
CA THR A 102 34.22 -31.40 -12.15
C THR A 102 35.32 -31.33 -11.09
N ALA A 103 35.44 -30.21 -10.37
CA ALA A 103 36.43 -30.03 -9.31
C ALA A 103 36.21 -31.02 -8.15
N ILE A 104 34.95 -31.21 -7.73
CA ILE A 104 34.58 -32.18 -6.69
C ILE A 104 34.93 -33.58 -7.10
N PHE A 105 34.60 -34.03 -8.32
CA PHE A 105 34.98 -35.35 -8.80
C PHE A 105 36.49 -35.56 -8.89
N ASN A 106 37.25 -34.52 -9.29
CA ASN A 106 38.71 -34.59 -9.27
C ASN A 106 39.28 -34.74 -7.83
N PHE A 107 38.65 -34.07 -6.86
CA PHE A 107 39.00 -34.20 -5.45
C PHE A 107 38.68 -35.62 -4.96
N ILE A 108 37.49 -36.16 -5.25
CA ILE A 108 37.07 -37.54 -4.93
C ILE A 108 38.09 -38.55 -5.50
N GLU A 109 38.51 -38.35 -6.77
CA GLU A 109 39.50 -39.18 -7.42
C GLU A 109 40.87 -39.09 -6.71
N THR A 110 41.31 -37.93 -6.26
CA THR A 110 42.52 -37.71 -5.51
C THR A 110 42.47 -38.42 -4.17
N VAL A 111 41.42 -38.27 -3.40
CA VAL A 111 41.20 -38.89 -2.11
C VAL A 111 41.18 -40.43 -2.26
N ARG A 112 40.46 -40.93 -3.27
CA ARG A 112 40.38 -42.39 -3.50
C ARG A 112 41.74 -42.98 -3.82
N ASN A 113 42.53 -42.32 -4.63
CA ASN A 113 43.84 -42.83 -5.07
C ASN A 113 44.98 -42.58 -4.08
N ASP A 114 44.73 -41.90 -2.96
CA ASP A 114 45.75 -41.68 -1.92
C ASP A 114 46.17 -43.01 -1.30
N PRO A 115 47.44 -43.44 -1.47
CA PRO A 115 47.92 -44.71 -0.93
C PRO A 115 48.24 -44.67 0.58
N PHE A 116 48.26 -43.45 1.18
CA PHE A 116 48.65 -43.29 2.59
C PHE A 116 47.43 -43.14 3.52
N ALA A 117 46.29 -42.70 3.02
CA ALA A 117 45.08 -42.49 3.79
C ALA A 117 44.34 -43.84 4.04
N THR A 118 43.91 -44.07 5.27
CA THR A 118 43.03 -45.16 5.62
C THR A 118 41.63 -44.98 5.04
N THR A 119 40.80 -46.02 5.01
CA THR A 119 39.42 -45.94 4.53
C THR A 119 38.61 -44.95 5.37
N GLU A 120 38.81 -44.95 6.67
CA GLU A 120 38.13 -44.04 7.63
C GLU A 120 38.54 -42.59 7.38
N GLU A 121 39.80 -42.29 7.12
CA GLU A 121 40.27 -40.95 6.77
C GLU A 121 39.68 -40.47 5.43
N LYS A 122 39.63 -41.38 4.43
CA LYS A 122 39.00 -41.06 3.13
C LYS A 122 37.52 -40.75 3.28
N LEU A 123 36.78 -41.45 4.12
CA LEU A 123 35.38 -41.15 4.40
C LEU A 123 35.23 -39.75 5.01
N ILE A 124 36.04 -39.41 6.01
CA ILE A 124 36.02 -38.07 6.62
C ILE A 124 36.32 -36.99 5.60
N TYR A 125 37.27 -37.21 4.68
CA TYR A 125 37.58 -36.22 3.63
C TYR A 125 36.40 -36.04 2.65
N LEU A 126 35.70 -37.12 2.28
CA LEU A 126 34.53 -37.00 1.37
C LEU A 126 33.33 -36.36 2.06
N GLU A 127 33.09 -36.64 3.33
CA GLU A 127 32.03 -36.03 4.12
C GLU A 127 32.31 -34.54 4.44
N SER A 128 33.58 -34.11 4.38
CA SER A 128 33.97 -32.72 4.65
C SER A 128 33.92 -31.80 3.46
N ILE A 129 33.41 -32.23 2.29
CA ILE A 129 33.22 -31.39 1.13
C ILE A 129 32.15 -30.31 1.40
N GLU A 130 32.54 -29.05 1.53
CA GLU A 130 31.67 -27.96 2.00
C GLU A 130 30.39 -27.76 1.16
N ASP A 131 30.46 -27.98 -0.13
CA ASP A 131 29.37 -27.71 -1.07
C ASP A 131 28.56 -28.96 -1.45
N LEU A 132 28.77 -30.08 -0.78
CA LEU A 132 28.14 -31.34 -1.13
C LEU A 132 27.81 -32.17 0.13
N ASP A 133 26.52 -32.51 0.27
CA ASP A 133 26.08 -33.45 1.31
C ASP A 133 26.33 -34.90 0.84
N VAL A 134 27.40 -35.51 1.34
CA VAL A 134 27.81 -36.87 0.99
C VAL A 134 27.54 -37.76 2.18
N SER A 135 26.48 -38.58 2.10
CA SER A 135 26.23 -39.59 3.14
C SER A 135 27.31 -40.69 3.13
N GLU A 136 27.53 -41.35 4.30
CA GLU A 136 28.50 -42.45 4.43
C GLU A 136 28.29 -43.51 3.36
N GLU A 137 27.03 -43.87 3.04
CA GLU A 137 26.71 -44.87 2.02
C GLU A 137 27.20 -44.43 0.60
N VAL A 138 27.01 -43.17 0.27
CA VAL A 138 27.46 -42.58 -1.01
C VAL A 138 28.99 -42.54 -1.04
N ALA A 139 29.64 -42.13 0.06
CA ALA A 139 31.10 -42.06 0.17
C ALA A 139 31.74 -43.45 0.01
N LEU A 140 31.19 -44.45 0.68
CA LEU A 140 31.62 -45.85 0.50
C LEU A 140 31.46 -46.37 -0.92
N GLY A 141 30.35 -46.02 -1.59
CA GLY A 141 30.11 -46.31 -3.00
C GLY A 141 31.16 -45.71 -3.91
N LEU A 142 31.47 -44.40 -3.71
CA LEU A 142 32.49 -43.68 -4.47
C LEU A 142 33.88 -44.26 -4.30
N LEU A 143 34.26 -44.69 -3.11
CA LEU A 143 35.55 -45.34 -2.83
C LEU A 143 35.65 -46.71 -3.44
N ALA A 144 34.55 -47.47 -3.52
CA ALA A 144 34.50 -48.84 -4.05
C ALA A 144 34.54 -48.91 -5.58
N PHE A 145 34.16 -47.82 -6.29
CA PHE A 145 34.10 -47.80 -7.74
C PHE A 145 35.48 -48.00 -8.38
N SER A 146 35.50 -48.73 -9.48
CA SER A 146 36.62 -48.69 -10.43
C SER A 146 36.71 -47.32 -11.12
N GLN A 147 37.82 -47.04 -11.77
CA GLN A 147 37.94 -45.77 -12.52
C GLN A 147 36.87 -45.60 -13.58
N SER A 148 36.56 -46.66 -14.33
CA SER A 148 35.53 -46.63 -15.35
C SER A 148 34.11 -46.38 -14.79
N GLU A 149 33.81 -46.93 -13.62
CA GLU A 149 32.53 -46.69 -12.91
C GLU A 149 32.43 -45.26 -12.42
N LEU A 150 33.50 -44.69 -11.87
CA LEU A 150 33.56 -43.30 -11.43
C LEU A 150 33.40 -42.34 -12.60
N ASP A 151 34.07 -42.61 -13.74
CA ASP A 151 33.95 -41.83 -14.97
C ASP A 151 32.52 -41.89 -15.52
N THR A 152 31.84 -43.04 -15.42
CA THR A 152 30.44 -43.18 -15.79
C THR A 152 29.53 -42.32 -14.92
N VAL A 153 29.68 -42.37 -13.60
CA VAL A 153 28.91 -41.54 -12.64
C VAL A 153 29.18 -40.05 -12.88
N LYS A 154 30.45 -39.66 -13.04
CA LYS A 154 30.86 -38.28 -13.35
C LYS A 154 30.22 -37.77 -14.63
N SER A 155 30.22 -38.56 -15.69
CA SER A 155 29.64 -38.19 -16.98
C SER A 155 28.12 -38.06 -16.89
N GLU A 156 27.46 -38.92 -16.14
CA GLU A 156 26.03 -38.92 -15.96
C GLU A 156 25.55 -37.70 -15.13
N ILE A 157 26.23 -37.39 -14.02
CA ILE A 157 25.93 -36.19 -13.24
C ILE A 157 26.11 -34.93 -14.08
N ARG A 158 27.21 -34.86 -14.84
CA ARG A 158 27.46 -33.74 -15.75
C ARG A 158 26.37 -33.61 -16.80
N ARG A 159 25.89 -34.71 -17.38
CA ARG A 159 24.77 -34.71 -18.33
C ARG A 159 23.51 -34.13 -17.69
N ILE A 160 23.13 -34.63 -16.51
CA ILE A 160 21.92 -34.18 -15.81
C ILE A 160 22.02 -32.68 -15.48
N VAL A 161 23.17 -32.23 -14.96
CA VAL A 161 23.39 -30.83 -14.62
C VAL A 161 23.38 -29.95 -15.87
N ASP A 162 24.06 -30.37 -16.99
CA ASP A 162 24.07 -29.61 -18.23
C ASP A 162 22.68 -29.50 -18.85
N ASP A 163 21.89 -30.58 -18.82
CA ASP A 163 20.53 -30.60 -19.34
C ASP A 163 19.61 -29.65 -18.54
N LEU A 164 19.59 -29.73 -17.23
CA LEU A 164 18.68 -28.96 -16.38
C LEU A 164 19.10 -27.50 -16.20
N MET A 165 20.39 -27.20 -16.14
CA MET A 165 20.89 -25.84 -15.95
C MET A 165 20.80 -24.96 -17.21
N ARG A 166 20.26 -25.50 -18.32
CA ARG A 166 19.89 -24.74 -19.51
C ARG A 166 18.43 -24.24 -19.46
N GLU A 167 17.67 -24.70 -18.48
CA GLU A 167 16.29 -24.28 -18.27
C GLU A 167 16.23 -23.03 -17.36
N GLU A 168 15.14 -22.27 -17.47
CA GLU A 168 14.83 -21.16 -16.57
C GLU A 168 14.32 -21.70 -15.23
N ILE A 169 15.20 -21.84 -14.26
CA ILE A 169 14.89 -22.34 -12.92
C ILE A 169 14.71 -21.15 -11.98
N ARG A 170 13.49 -20.93 -11.53
CA ARG A 170 13.15 -19.94 -10.48
C ARG A 170 13.34 -20.57 -9.12
N GLU A 171 13.61 -19.75 -8.11
CA GLU A 171 13.74 -20.21 -6.74
C GLU A 171 12.50 -21.02 -6.26
N SER A 172 11.30 -20.56 -6.62
CA SER A 172 10.04 -21.26 -6.31
C SER A 172 9.87 -22.63 -6.98
N GLN A 173 10.64 -22.93 -8.00
CA GLN A 173 10.60 -24.17 -8.77
C GLN A 173 11.80 -25.08 -8.49
N LEU A 174 12.76 -24.63 -7.67
CA LEU A 174 14.01 -25.34 -7.41
C LEU A 174 13.77 -26.75 -6.93
N ASP A 175 12.90 -26.97 -5.97
CA ASP A 175 12.57 -28.30 -5.43
C ASP A 175 12.02 -29.25 -6.50
N ASP A 176 11.30 -28.74 -7.49
CA ASP A 176 10.76 -29.54 -8.59
C ASP A 176 11.89 -30.01 -9.51
N TYR A 177 12.78 -29.10 -9.88
CA TYR A 177 13.94 -29.43 -10.71
C TYR A 177 14.92 -30.37 -9.98
N GLN A 178 15.13 -30.19 -8.69
CA GLN A 178 15.92 -31.10 -7.88
C GLN A 178 15.30 -32.51 -7.81
N ARG A 179 13.96 -32.62 -7.73
CA ARG A 179 13.26 -33.92 -7.83
C ARG A 179 13.39 -34.54 -9.21
N ILE A 180 13.37 -33.74 -10.28
CA ILE A 180 13.60 -34.20 -11.65
C ILE A 180 15.04 -34.75 -11.75
N ALA A 181 16.05 -34.02 -11.27
CA ALA A 181 17.45 -34.46 -11.27
C ALA A 181 17.62 -35.83 -10.63
N ARG A 182 17.01 -36.05 -9.47
CA ARG A 182 17.04 -37.36 -8.77
C ARG A 182 16.46 -38.51 -9.58
N ARG A 183 15.51 -38.25 -10.49
CA ARG A 183 14.83 -39.29 -11.29
C ARG A 183 15.42 -39.45 -12.68
N GLN A 184 16.35 -38.59 -13.06
CA GLN A 184 16.87 -38.54 -14.44
C GLN A 184 18.07 -39.45 -14.65
N ALA A 185 18.50 -40.25 -13.63
CA ALA A 185 19.56 -41.21 -13.77
C ALA A 185 19.25 -42.26 -14.85
N SER A 186 20.22 -42.52 -15.72
CA SER A 186 20.07 -43.45 -16.86
C SER A 186 19.81 -44.90 -16.40
N LEU A 187 18.92 -45.59 -17.13
CA LEU A 187 18.58 -47.01 -16.85
C LEU A 187 19.73 -47.98 -17.01
N GLY A 188 20.82 -47.57 -17.67
CA GLY A 188 22.00 -48.38 -17.87
C GLY A 188 23.01 -48.44 -16.70
N LEU A 189 22.74 -47.68 -15.63
CA LEU A 189 23.60 -47.65 -14.44
C LEU A 189 23.35 -48.88 -13.56
N THR A 190 24.40 -49.33 -12.87
CA THR A 190 24.22 -50.26 -11.77
C THR A 190 23.47 -49.63 -10.58
N THR A 191 22.94 -50.43 -9.69
CA THR A 191 22.21 -49.92 -8.51
C THR A 191 23.07 -48.98 -7.67
N SER A 192 24.34 -49.30 -7.46
CA SER A 192 25.29 -48.45 -6.70
C SER A 192 25.57 -47.13 -7.43
N GLN A 193 25.78 -47.14 -8.76
CA GLN A 193 25.98 -45.96 -9.57
C GLN A 193 24.74 -45.07 -9.56
N SER A 194 23.57 -45.69 -9.74
CA SER A 194 22.29 -44.94 -9.70
C SER A 194 22.06 -44.31 -8.33
N ASN A 195 22.39 -44.99 -7.23
CA ASN A 195 22.29 -44.43 -5.88
C ASN A 195 23.16 -43.16 -5.74
N VAL A 196 24.41 -43.23 -6.15
CA VAL A 196 25.34 -42.08 -6.09
C VAL A 196 24.82 -40.90 -6.99
N VAL A 197 24.42 -41.20 -8.23
CA VAL A 197 23.89 -40.16 -9.15
C VAL A 197 22.65 -39.49 -8.55
N THR A 198 21.71 -40.29 -8.03
CA THR A 198 20.43 -39.76 -7.46
C THR A 198 20.69 -38.90 -6.23
N ASN A 199 21.70 -39.20 -5.42
CA ASN A 199 21.99 -38.44 -4.21
C ASN A 199 22.86 -37.20 -4.45
N LEU A 200 23.64 -37.16 -5.52
CA LEU A 200 24.56 -36.03 -5.77
C LEU A 200 24.11 -35.07 -6.86
N ALA A 201 23.47 -35.56 -7.95
CA ALA A 201 23.16 -34.70 -9.10
C ALA A 201 22.29 -33.49 -8.76
N TRP A 202 21.29 -33.66 -7.90
CA TRP A 202 20.35 -32.60 -7.55
C TRP A 202 20.99 -31.46 -6.76
N GLN A 203 22.11 -31.69 -6.10
CA GLN A 203 22.80 -30.71 -5.28
C GLN A 203 23.48 -29.62 -6.13
N PHE A 204 23.75 -29.91 -7.40
CA PHE A 204 24.28 -28.95 -8.36
C PHE A 204 23.20 -28.15 -9.07
N ILE A 205 21.91 -28.43 -8.81
CA ILE A 205 20.82 -27.69 -9.42
C ILE A 205 20.48 -26.48 -8.55
N VAL A 206 20.67 -25.29 -9.13
CA VAL A 206 20.46 -24.00 -8.47
C VAL A 206 19.58 -23.09 -9.36
N PRO A 207 18.99 -22.03 -8.82
CA PRO A 207 18.24 -21.08 -9.64
C PRO A 207 19.12 -20.46 -10.73
N THR A 208 18.56 -20.31 -11.93
CA THR A 208 19.23 -19.73 -13.11
C THR A 208 18.67 -18.39 -13.51
N VAL A 209 17.49 -18.03 -12.99
CA VAL A 209 16.81 -16.75 -13.17
C VAL A 209 16.36 -16.21 -11.81
N PHE A 210 16.48 -14.91 -11.63
CA PHE A 210 16.18 -14.24 -10.36
C PHE A 210 15.10 -13.18 -10.59
N LEU A 211 14.33 -12.88 -9.55
CA LEU A 211 13.35 -11.78 -9.60
C LEU A 211 14.09 -10.46 -9.86
N ASP A 212 13.68 -9.76 -10.93
CA ASP A 212 14.12 -8.40 -11.20
C ASP A 212 13.14 -7.43 -10.52
N GLU A 213 13.45 -7.06 -9.29
CA GLU A 213 12.60 -6.16 -8.49
C GLU A 213 12.47 -4.79 -9.14
N GLU A 214 13.54 -4.28 -9.74
CA GLU A 214 13.54 -2.95 -10.38
C GLU A 214 12.65 -2.96 -11.63
N ALA A 215 12.83 -3.93 -12.51
CA ALA A 215 12.00 -4.07 -13.71
C ALA A 215 10.53 -4.36 -13.35
N THR A 216 10.28 -5.20 -12.35
CA THR A 216 8.92 -5.50 -11.86
C THR A 216 8.24 -4.26 -11.30
N SER A 217 8.93 -3.49 -10.44
CA SER A 217 8.41 -2.25 -9.87
C SER A 217 8.15 -1.20 -10.95
N ALA A 218 9.09 -1.02 -11.88
CA ALA A 218 8.95 -0.09 -12.99
C ALA A 218 7.74 -0.44 -13.88
N ALA A 219 7.55 -1.72 -14.20
CA ALA A 219 6.40 -2.18 -14.99
C ALA A 219 5.08 -1.98 -14.25
N ARG A 220 5.02 -2.24 -12.95
CA ARG A 220 3.86 -1.99 -12.09
C ARG A 220 3.51 -0.51 -12.02
N ASP A 221 4.52 0.35 -11.86
CA ASP A 221 4.32 1.80 -11.84
C ASP A 221 3.88 2.34 -13.20
N ALA A 222 4.42 1.82 -14.30
CA ALA A 222 3.99 2.16 -15.64
C ALA A 222 2.51 1.77 -15.86
N ALA A 223 2.12 0.55 -15.48
CA ALA A 223 0.73 0.09 -15.59
C ALA A 223 -0.23 0.97 -14.76
N ALA A 224 0.18 1.40 -13.57
CA ALA A 224 -0.62 2.31 -12.74
C ALA A 224 -0.74 3.71 -13.34
N GLN A 225 0.29 4.20 -14.05
CA GLN A 225 0.29 5.51 -14.71
C GLN A 225 -0.59 5.53 -15.96
N GLU A 226 -0.74 4.42 -16.65
CA GLU A 226 -1.61 4.27 -17.82
C GLU A 226 -3.11 4.28 -17.46
N VAL A 227 -3.45 4.10 -16.18
CA VAL A 227 -4.86 4.13 -15.73
C VAL A 227 -5.41 5.53 -15.83
N GLU A 228 -6.42 5.70 -16.68
CA GLU A 228 -7.17 6.97 -16.79
C GLU A 228 -7.96 7.23 -15.51
N PRO A 229 -8.13 8.53 -15.13
CA PRO A 229 -8.93 8.90 -13.99
C PRO A 229 -10.37 8.40 -14.09
N VAL A 230 -10.85 7.68 -13.08
CA VAL A 230 -12.18 7.08 -13.07
C VAL A 230 -13.22 8.13 -12.71
N THR A 231 -14.18 8.33 -13.61
CA THR A 231 -15.33 9.25 -13.38
C THR A 231 -16.49 8.48 -12.76
N ARG A 232 -17.03 8.99 -11.66
CA ARG A 232 -18.27 8.50 -11.02
C ARG A 232 -19.38 9.50 -11.22
N SER A 233 -20.58 9.04 -11.58
CA SER A 233 -21.79 9.85 -11.70
C SER A 233 -22.88 9.32 -10.77
N VAL A 234 -23.66 10.23 -10.20
CA VAL A 234 -24.81 9.95 -9.38
C VAL A 234 -26.00 10.77 -9.86
N ALA A 235 -27.18 10.18 -9.90
CA ALA A 235 -28.40 10.89 -10.25
C ALA A 235 -29.03 11.56 -9.00
N LYS A 236 -29.82 12.62 -9.22
CA LYS A 236 -30.60 13.23 -8.17
C LYS A 236 -31.53 12.17 -7.52
N ASP A 237 -31.67 12.25 -6.20
CA ASP A 237 -32.48 11.35 -5.37
C ASP A 237 -31.98 9.88 -5.39
N GLN A 238 -30.82 9.60 -5.98
CA GLN A 238 -30.18 8.31 -5.88
C GLN A 238 -29.65 8.12 -4.46
N ARG A 239 -29.92 6.95 -3.85
CA ARG A 239 -29.39 6.59 -2.53
C ARG A 239 -27.90 6.28 -2.63
N ILE A 240 -27.09 6.97 -1.81
CA ILE A 240 -25.63 6.81 -1.69
C ILE A 240 -25.33 5.66 -0.73
N VAL A 241 -25.91 5.69 0.47
CA VAL A 241 -25.73 4.68 1.50
C VAL A 241 -27.07 4.45 2.22
N ARG A 242 -27.31 3.22 2.69
CA ARG A 242 -28.51 2.85 3.46
C ARG A 242 -28.21 2.92 4.95
N ALA A 243 -29.23 3.23 5.76
CA ALA A 243 -29.15 3.10 7.22
C ALA A 243 -28.69 1.70 7.64
N GLY A 244 -27.65 1.62 8.49
CA GLY A 244 -27.05 0.37 8.93
C GLY A 244 -26.03 -0.26 7.96
N GLU A 245 -25.85 0.28 6.76
CA GLU A 245 -24.82 -0.15 5.82
C GLU A 245 -23.47 0.48 6.18
N ILE A 246 -22.38 -0.29 6.02
CA ILE A 246 -21.01 0.19 6.31
C ILE A 246 -20.61 1.22 5.27
N VAL A 247 -20.26 2.41 5.73
CA VAL A 247 -19.81 3.51 4.87
C VAL A 247 -18.44 3.21 4.28
N THR A 248 -18.35 3.22 2.97
CA THR A 248 -17.08 3.01 2.25
C THR A 248 -16.34 4.33 2.04
N ALA A 249 -15.04 4.26 1.71
CA ALA A 249 -14.25 5.44 1.32
C ALA A 249 -14.83 6.11 0.05
N GLU A 250 -15.41 5.32 -0.85
CA GLU A 250 -16.07 5.80 -2.07
C GLU A 250 -17.34 6.62 -1.77
N ASP A 251 -18.13 6.19 -0.78
CA ASP A 251 -19.32 6.89 -0.35
C ASP A 251 -18.97 8.17 0.40
N MET A 252 -17.94 8.12 1.24
CA MET A 252 -17.42 9.30 1.93
C MET A 252 -16.91 10.36 0.95
N GLU A 253 -16.16 9.96 -0.09
CA GLU A 253 -15.71 10.86 -1.14
C GLU A 253 -16.89 11.52 -1.85
N LEU A 254 -17.89 10.72 -2.25
CA LEU A 254 -19.09 11.23 -2.92
C LEU A 254 -19.88 12.19 -2.03
N MET A 255 -20.10 11.85 -0.75
CA MET A 255 -20.77 12.72 0.21
C MET A 255 -19.99 14.03 0.41
N GLY A 256 -18.65 13.96 0.46
CA GLY A 256 -17.79 15.12 0.53
C GLY A 256 -17.93 16.04 -0.70
N GLN A 257 -17.95 15.48 -1.91
CA GLN A 257 -18.14 16.21 -3.15
C GLN A 257 -19.55 16.89 -3.25
N LEU A 258 -20.54 16.25 -2.67
CA LEU A 258 -21.91 16.78 -2.61
C LEU A 258 -22.14 17.74 -1.43
N GLY A 259 -21.13 17.97 -0.57
CA GLY A 259 -21.22 18.85 0.60
C GLY A 259 -22.15 18.31 1.71
N LEU A 260 -22.39 17.00 1.76
CA LEU A 260 -23.27 16.34 2.72
C LEU A 260 -22.59 16.02 4.06
N LEU A 261 -21.25 16.05 4.10
CA LEU A 261 -20.50 15.78 5.32
C LEU A 261 -20.59 16.95 6.29
N ALA A 262 -20.70 16.66 7.57
CA ALA A 262 -20.60 17.65 8.63
C ALA A 262 -19.21 18.33 8.55
N GLN A 263 -19.20 19.56 8.07
CA GLN A 263 -18.01 20.40 8.22
C GLN A 263 -17.94 20.79 9.68
N GLY A 264 -16.81 20.53 10.33
CA GLY A 264 -16.60 20.92 11.73
C GLY A 264 -16.93 22.41 11.90
N PHE A 265 -17.34 22.79 13.14
CA PHE A 265 -17.74 24.15 13.52
C PHE A 265 -16.76 25.21 12.98
N GLU A 266 -17.13 25.89 11.90
CA GLU A 266 -16.33 26.95 11.30
C GLU A 266 -16.57 28.28 12.03
N TRP A 267 -15.71 28.59 13.01
CA TRP A 267 -15.75 29.87 13.74
C TRP A 267 -15.68 31.09 12.81
N GLN A 268 -15.08 30.95 11.61
CA GLN A 268 -15.00 31.99 10.58
C GLN A 268 -16.38 32.41 10.06
N THR A 269 -17.27 31.44 9.92
CA THR A 269 -18.66 31.68 9.48
C THR A 269 -19.46 32.42 10.53
N LEU A 270 -19.27 32.09 11.83
CA LEU A 270 -19.86 32.83 12.93
C LEU A 270 -19.30 34.25 13.02
N LEU A 271 -18.00 34.44 12.83
CA LEU A 271 -17.36 35.73 12.82
C LEU A 271 -17.89 36.63 11.69
N SER A 272 -18.06 36.07 10.49
CA SER A 272 -18.62 36.77 9.34
C SER A 272 -20.10 37.20 9.54
N ALA A 273 -20.93 36.31 10.12
CA ALA A 273 -22.29 36.58 10.49
C ALA A 273 -22.36 37.67 11.57
N PHE A 274 -21.46 37.65 12.56
CA PHE A 274 -21.36 38.65 13.60
C PHE A 274 -20.96 40.00 13.04
N LEU A 275 -19.95 40.09 12.18
CA LEU A 275 -19.52 41.34 11.53
C LEU A 275 -20.60 41.96 10.65
N LEU A 276 -21.34 41.13 9.90
CA LEU A 276 -22.44 41.57 9.06
C LEU A 276 -23.60 42.14 9.91
N SER A 277 -23.96 41.44 11.01
CA SER A 277 -25.00 41.90 11.92
C SER A 277 -24.59 43.17 12.67
N LEU A 278 -23.33 43.32 13.06
CA LEU A 278 -22.77 44.50 13.67
C LEU A 278 -22.85 45.73 12.71
N LEU A 279 -22.46 45.53 11.47
CA LEU A 279 -22.53 46.54 10.42
C LEU A 279 -23.97 47.02 10.19
N ALA A 280 -24.91 46.08 10.09
CA ALA A 280 -26.34 46.41 9.94
C ALA A 280 -26.89 47.22 11.12
N VAL A 281 -26.54 46.85 12.37
CA VAL A 281 -26.95 47.58 13.58
C VAL A 281 -26.36 48.99 13.61
N ILE A 282 -25.07 49.15 13.27
CA ILE A 282 -24.43 50.46 13.17
C ILE A 282 -25.17 51.37 12.15
N LEU A 283 -25.50 50.83 10.99
CA LEU A 283 -26.24 51.59 9.95
C LEU A 283 -27.64 52.02 10.45
N ILE A 284 -28.35 51.15 11.14
CA ILE A 284 -29.64 51.45 11.74
C ILE A 284 -29.53 52.56 12.77
N ILE A 285 -28.52 52.50 13.65
CA ILE A 285 -28.30 53.52 14.70
C ILE A 285 -27.94 54.87 14.03
N LEU A 286 -27.07 54.92 13.03
CA LEU A 286 -26.69 56.12 12.30
C LEU A 286 -27.91 56.73 11.56
N TYR A 287 -28.73 55.90 10.91
CA TYR A 287 -29.94 56.35 10.30
C TYR A 287 -30.93 56.97 11.30
N TRP A 288 -31.10 56.33 12.46
CA TRP A 288 -32.01 56.82 13.50
C TRP A 288 -31.50 58.12 14.15
N GLN A 289 -30.18 58.25 14.35
CA GLN A 289 -29.58 59.49 14.84
C GLN A 289 -29.79 60.65 13.82
N LYS A 290 -29.62 60.38 12.56
CA LYS A 290 -29.79 61.38 11.51
C LYS A 290 -31.27 61.82 11.37
N TYR A 291 -32.21 60.93 11.53
CA TYR A 291 -33.64 61.22 11.44
C TYR A 291 -34.15 62.02 12.64
N ASN A 292 -33.69 61.65 13.86
CA ASN A 292 -34.06 62.37 15.10
C ASN A 292 -33.45 63.80 15.20
N LEU A 293 -32.32 64.04 14.55
CA LEU A 293 -31.75 65.40 14.46
C LEU A 293 -32.51 66.34 13.50
N SER A 294 -33.21 65.79 12.54
CA SER A 294 -34.00 66.58 11.57
C SER A 294 -35.36 67.05 12.12
N GLU A 295 -35.88 66.43 13.21
CA GLU A 295 -37.13 66.87 13.88
C GLU A 295 -36.88 67.93 14.98
N LEU A 296 -35.63 68.20 15.36
CA LEU A 296 -35.27 69.20 16.35
C LEU A 296 -34.97 70.60 15.74
N ASP A 297 -34.84 70.66 14.39
CA ASP A 297 -34.55 71.89 13.63
C ASP A 297 -35.77 72.43 12.86
N SER A 298 -36.98 71.93 13.12
CA SER A 298 -38.26 72.43 12.64
C SER A 298 -39.18 72.92 13.79
#